data_3ffff692134e3e10dd36f7a48c7ce1fb
#
_entry.id   3ffff692134e3e10dd36f7a48c7ce1fb
#
_cell.length_a   1.000
_cell.length_b   1.000
_cell.length_c   1.000
_cell.angle_alpha   90.00
_cell.angle_beta   90.00
_cell.angle_gamma   90.00
#
_symmetry.space_group_name_H-M   'P 1'
#
loop_
_entity.id
_entity.type
_entity.pdbx_description
1 polymer ?
#
loop_
_entity_poly.entity_id
_entity_poly.type
_entity_poly.pdbx_seq_one_letter_code
_entity_poly.pdbx_strand_id
1 'polypeptide(L)'
;ATMIYNVKDKKFEISNNLNSKRWYGSVVRTGDDQMIIMGGKDAVTGDKMSIVPEVLDLKNFNKGWSYLNKAKSEDLFGGEPNWGEWFYPRAFLASDGNVVGISYNKIWVMDSSNDYRISKTGEIPLVTSGISRIMEHKKPHKHGEKENVEKLKLLTIGSAVGAKNSVVMIEKDKILVFGGRQYGDEYSPSNKVFSIDFSNSFKPKIKEINAMNFARSQGDATILPNGSIFLNGGHSYNDLEFSNFIPEIYNPNTEISNEMNEAYFRRNYHSTSLLLPNGTILTAGGDVWNAEIFYPPYLFEKDIDNKSILAKRTEIIDLKKNLKRGKQTSFRVSEDDVSRVTLISTGSTTHAQGSESKFRELQFINKPDNKIEINLTSNSNDIQNGTYMLFVMNSKGVPSIGKIVYID
;
A
#
# COMPACT_ATOMS: atom_id res chain seq x y z
N ALA A 1 -16.37 -2.23 -19.08
CA ALA A 1 -15.68 -3.37 -19.71
C ALA A 1 -14.49 -3.76 -18.85
N THR A 2 -14.18 -5.04 -18.82
CA THR A 2 -12.93 -5.56 -18.25
C THR A 2 -11.97 -5.81 -19.40
N MET A 3 -10.71 -5.41 -19.24
CA MET A 3 -9.64 -5.69 -20.18
C MET A 3 -8.56 -6.53 -19.50
N ILE A 4 -8.04 -7.52 -20.21
CA ILE A 4 -6.92 -8.35 -19.78
C ILE A 4 -5.72 -7.98 -20.62
N TYR A 5 -4.59 -7.66 -20.00
CA TYR A 5 -3.34 -7.47 -20.70
C TYR A 5 -2.56 -8.78 -20.73
N ASN A 6 -2.41 -9.35 -21.92
CA ASN A 6 -1.57 -10.52 -22.13
C ASN A 6 -0.11 -10.07 -22.22
N VAL A 7 0.67 -10.36 -21.19
CA VAL A 7 2.09 -9.92 -21.09
C VAL A 7 2.97 -10.59 -22.17
N LYS A 8 2.68 -11.85 -22.53
CA LYS A 8 3.44 -12.61 -23.55
C LYS A 8 3.24 -11.99 -24.93
N ASP A 9 2.00 -11.72 -25.29
CA ASP A 9 1.64 -11.24 -26.62
C ASP A 9 1.62 -9.71 -26.68
N LYS A 10 1.82 -9.03 -25.55
CA LYS A 10 1.80 -7.57 -25.38
C LYS A 10 0.52 -6.92 -25.94
N LYS A 11 -0.62 -7.56 -25.73
CA LYS A 11 -1.91 -7.12 -26.23
C LYS A 11 -2.96 -7.02 -25.14
N PHE A 12 -3.87 -6.07 -25.31
CA PHE A 12 -5.10 -6.01 -24.53
C PHE A 12 -6.19 -6.84 -25.19
N GLU A 13 -6.88 -7.61 -24.39
CA GLU A 13 -8.05 -8.38 -24.79
C GLU A 13 -9.26 -7.88 -24.01
N ILE A 14 -10.38 -7.65 -24.69
CA ILE A 14 -11.63 -7.30 -24.02
C ILE A 14 -12.22 -8.59 -23.45
N SER A 15 -12.46 -8.59 -22.15
CA SER A 15 -13.15 -9.64 -21.44
C SER A 15 -14.62 -9.24 -21.17
N ASN A 16 -15.33 -10.06 -20.41
CA ASN A 16 -16.71 -9.81 -20.04
C ASN A 16 -16.87 -8.52 -19.24
N ASN A 17 -18.01 -7.84 -19.40
CA ASN A 17 -18.33 -6.68 -18.60
C ASN A 17 -18.60 -7.06 -17.14
N LEU A 18 -18.32 -6.13 -16.23
CA LEU A 18 -18.88 -6.16 -14.89
C LEU A 18 -20.40 -6.07 -14.97
N ASN A 19 -21.09 -6.71 -14.03
CA ASN A 19 -22.55 -6.60 -13.93
C ASN A 19 -22.96 -5.21 -13.35
N SER A 20 -22.11 -4.59 -12.53
CA SER A 20 -22.30 -3.24 -12.02
C SER A 20 -21.18 -2.32 -12.52
N LYS A 21 -21.52 -1.07 -12.84
CA LYS A 21 -20.52 -0.04 -13.11
C LYS A 21 -19.89 0.41 -11.80
N ARG A 22 -18.54 0.55 -11.78
CA ARG A 22 -17.78 0.83 -10.55
C ARG A 22 -16.71 1.87 -10.80
N TRP A 23 -17.08 3.13 -10.67
CA TRP A 23 -16.10 4.19 -10.58
C TRP A 23 -15.55 4.25 -9.15
N TYR A 24 -14.23 4.15 -8.99
CA TYR A 24 -13.55 4.06 -7.69
C TYR A 24 -13.84 2.77 -6.90
N GLY A 25 -13.94 1.65 -7.61
CA GLY A 25 -13.95 0.33 -6.98
C GLY A 25 -12.55 -0.18 -6.64
N SER A 26 -12.48 -1.14 -5.73
CA SER A 26 -11.24 -1.83 -5.34
C SER A 26 -11.28 -3.28 -5.77
N VAL A 27 -10.09 -3.82 -6.05
CA VAL A 27 -9.92 -5.21 -6.47
C VAL A 27 -8.98 -5.91 -5.49
N VAL A 28 -9.27 -7.18 -5.19
CA VAL A 28 -8.39 -8.08 -4.44
C VAL A 28 -8.33 -9.43 -5.14
N ARG A 29 -7.13 -10.01 -5.23
CA ARG A 29 -6.93 -11.38 -5.73
C ARG A 29 -6.94 -12.37 -4.57
N THR A 30 -7.62 -13.49 -4.74
CA THR A 30 -7.65 -14.58 -3.76
C THR A 30 -6.55 -15.61 -4.04
N GLY A 31 -6.30 -16.51 -3.07
CA GLY A 31 -5.25 -17.52 -3.20
C GLY A 31 -5.58 -18.65 -4.19
N ASP A 32 -6.84 -18.80 -4.56
CA ASP A 32 -7.34 -19.75 -5.56
C ASP A 32 -7.53 -19.16 -6.96
N ASP A 33 -6.96 -17.95 -7.18
CA ASP A 33 -6.98 -17.22 -8.46
C ASP A 33 -8.35 -16.66 -8.86
N GLN A 34 -9.11 -16.18 -7.90
CA GLN A 34 -10.27 -15.34 -8.17
C GLN A 34 -9.91 -13.86 -8.04
N MET A 35 -10.62 -13.01 -8.76
CA MET A 35 -10.58 -11.54 -8.59
C MET A 35 -11.91 -11.09 -8.01
N ILE A 36 -11.90 -10.43 -6.88
CA ILE A 36 -13.10 -9.83 -6.28
C ILE A 36 -13.01 -8.33 -6.42
N ILE A 37 -14.05 -7.73 -7.01
CA ILE A 37 -14.19 -6.27 -7.12
C ILE A 37 -15.34 -5.80 -6.22
N MET A 38 -15.14 -4.68 -5.52
CA MET A 38 -16.08 -4.15 -4.55
C MET A 38 -16.12 -2.63 -4.53
N GLY A 39 -17.21 -2.08 -4.00
CA GLY A 39 -17.42 -0.65 -3.89
C GLY A 39 -17.52 0.07 -5.24
N GLY A 40 -17.37 1.39 -5.19
CA GLY A 40 -17.50 2.26 -6.34
C GLY A 40 -18.94 2.59 -6.70
N LYS A 41 -19.12 3.53 -7.63
CA LYS A 41 -20.44 3.99 -8.07
C LYS A 41 -20.65 3.95 -9.58
N ASP A 42 -21.90 3.92 -10.01
CA ASP A 42 -22.26 4.18 -11.39
C ASP A 42 -22.21 5.68 -11.70
N ALA A 43 -21.10 6.12 -12.27
CA ALA A 43 -20.91 7.53 -12.63
C ALA A 43 -21.77 7.99 -13.84
N VAL A 44 -22.46 7.09 -14.52
CA VAL A 44 -23.23 7.41 -15.74
C VAL A 44 -24.71 7.64 -15.47
N THR A 45 -25.30 6.84 -14.57
CA THR A 45 -26.74 6.90 -14.27
C THR A 45 -27.06 7.66 -12.98
N GLY A 46 -26.07 8.40 -12.43
CA GLY A 46 -26.19 9.16 -11.19
C GLY A 46 -26.11 8.28 -9.96
N ASP A 47 -25.15 8.47 -9.19
CA ASP A 47 -24.89 8.17 -7.78
C ASP A 47 -25.39 6.84 -7.15
N LYS A 48 -25.78 5.85 -7.97
CA LYS A 48 -26.08 4.51 -7.43
C LYS A 48 -24.79 3.79 -7.04
N MET A 49 -24.74 3.41 -5.78
CA MET A 49 -23.62 2.67 -5.22
C MET A 49 -23.65 1.21 -5.64
N SER A 50 -22.49 0.65 -5.93
CA SER A 50 -22.32 -0.77 -6.25
C SER A 50 -22.09 -1.57 -4.97
N ILE A 51 -23.19 -1.82 -4.26
CA ILE A 51 -23.21 -2.42 -2.91
C ILE A 51 -23.01 -3.93 -2.88
N VAL A 52 -23.06 -4.60 -4.02
CA VAL A 52 -22.83 -6.05 -4.15
C VAL A 52 -21.49 -6.28 -4.82
N PRO A 53 -20.48 -6.84 -4.15
CA PRO A 53 -19.23 -7.24 -4.79
C PRO A 53 -19.45 -8.27 -5.90
N GLU A 54 -18.49 -8.33 -6.82
CA GLU A 54 -18.49 -9.30 -7.91
C GLU A 54 -17.19 -10.09 -7.93
N VAL A 55 -17.26 -11.35 -8.37
CA VAL A 55 -16.11 -12.25 -8.48
C VAL A 55 -15.91 -12.71 -9.91
N LEU A 56 -14.66 -12.82 -10.34
CA LEU A 56 -14.22 -13.41 -11.60
C LEU A 56 -13.25 -14.55 -11.30
N ASP A 57 -13.53 -15.74 -11.79
CA ASP A 57 -12.60 -16.87 -11.77
C ASP A 57 -11.57 -16.72 -12.90
N LEU A 58 -10.31 -16.47 -12.58
CA LEU A 58 -9.25 -16.30 -13.57
C LEU A 58 -8.90 -17.59 -14.33
N LYS A 59 -9.23 -18.76 -13.79
CA LYS A 59 -9.08 -20.05 -14.48
C LYS A 59 -10.16 -20.29 -15.52
N ASN A 60 -11.31 -19.62 -15.35
CA ASN A 60 -12.49 -19.72 -16.20
C ASN A 60 -13.06 -18.34 -16.56
N PHE A 61 -12.19 -17.38 -16.89
CA PHE A 61 -12.57 -15.98 -17.06
C PHE A 61 -13.65 -15.76 -18.14
N ASN A 62 -13.83 -16.71 -19.07
CA ASN A 62 -14.89 -16.68 -20.09
C ASN A 62 -16.31 -16.76 -19.50
N LYS A 63 -16.46 -17.28 -18.27
CA LYS A 63 -17.76 -17.31 -17.57
C LYS A 63 -18.24 -15.92 -17.15
N GLY A 64 -17.33 -14.95 -17.11
CA GLY A 64 -17.61 -13.58 -16.69
C GLY A 64 -17.74 -13.40 -15.19
N TRP A 65 -18.15 -12.19 -14.81
CA TRP A 65 -18.33 -11.78 -13.44
C TRP A 65 -19.65 -12.30 -12.86
N SER A 66 -19.62 -12.69 -11.60
CA SER A 66 -20.79 -13.15 -10.84
C SER A 66 -20.94 -12.32 -9.56
N TYR A 67 -22.18 -12.03 -9.16
CA TYR A 67 -22.47 -11.34 -7.91
C TYR A 67 -22.19 -12.22 -6.68
N LEU A 68 -21.53 -11.65 -5.68
CA LEU A 68 -21.41 -12.21 -4.34
C LEU A 68 -22.58 -11.72 -3.47
N ASN A 69 -23.76 -12.31 -3.63
CA ASN A 69 -25.00 -11.81 -3.02
C ASN A 69 -24.97 -11.80 -1.49
N LYS A 70 -24.23 -12.71 -0.85
CA LYS A 70 -24.04 -12.73 0.60
C LYS A 70 -23.09 -11.64 1.11
N ALA A 71 -22.34 -11.00 0.19
CA ALA A 71 -21.48 -9.85 0.49
C ALA A 71 -22.18 -8.50 0.24
N LYS A 72 -23.49 -8.49 -0.08
CA LYS A 72 -24.24 -7.25 -0.23
C LYS A 72 -24.23 -6.46 1.08
N SER A 73 -23.81 -5.18 1.02
CA SER A 73 -23.83 -4.29 2.19
C SER A 73 -23.97 -2.84 1.78
N GLU A 74 -25.01 -2.19 2.22
CA GLU A 74 -25.18 -0.74 2.12
C GLU A 74 -24.28 -0.02 3.13
N ASP A 75 -24.14 -0.59 4.33
CA ASP A 75 -23.34 -0.02 5.42
C ASP A 75 -21.83 0.04 5.11
N LEU A 76 -21.32 -0.87 4.28
CA LEU A 76 -19.89 -0.99 3.99
C LEU A 76 -19.49 -0.53 2.57
N PHE A 77 -20.42 -0.55 1.62
CA PHE A 77 -20.15 -0.21 0.22
C PHE A 77 -21.10 0.82 -0.37
N GLY A 78 -22.14 1.17 0.36
CA GLY A 78 -23.12 2.16 -0.05
C GLY A 78 -23.41 3.07 1.13
N GLY A 79 -23.39 4.29 1.06
CA GLY A 79 -23.76 5.23 2.10
C GLY A 79 -24.45 6.44 1.49
N GLU A 80 -25.35 7.05 2.21
CA GLU A 80 -25.91 8.34 1.88
C GLU A 80 -24.80 9.38 1.80
N PRO A 81 -24.96 10.34 0.99
CA PRO A 81 -24.18 10.86 -0.14
C PRO A 81 -22.77 11.25 0.24
N ASN A 82 -22.23 10.60 1.21
CA ASN A 82 -20.95 10.86 1.81
C ASN A 82 -19.87 10.27 0.93
N TRP A 83 -19.32 11.09 0.08
CA TRP A 83 -18.34 10.83 -0.96
C TRP A 83 -17.07 10.08 -0.52
N GLY A 84 -16.94 9.66 0.73
CA GLY A 84 -15.72 9.04 1.27
C GLY A 84 -15.82 7.58 1.65
N GLU A 85 -16.98 7.09 2.09
CA GLU A 85 -17.08 5.78 2.74
C GLU A 85 -16.93 4.60 1.77
N TRP A 86 -17.42 4.73 0.56
CA TRP A 86 -17.52 3.68 -0.46
C TRP A 86 -16.47 3.78 -1.57
N PHE A 87 -15.65 4.83 -1.56
CA PHE A 87 -14.54 4.97 -2.49
C PHE A 87 -13.37 4.11 -2.03
N TYR A 88 -12.92 3.24 -2.91
CA TYR A 88 -11.75 2.40 -2.68
C TYR A 88 -11.75 1.73 -1.31
N PRO A 89 -12.68 0.79 -1.02
CA PRO A 89 -12.54 -0.05 0.16
C PRO A 89 -11.13 -0.65 0.23
N ARG A 90 -10.44 -0.52 1.36
CA ARG A 90 -9.08 -1.07 1.54
C ARG A 90 -9.21 -2.55 1.81
N ALA A 91 -8.92 -3.39 0.82
CA ALA A 91 -9.14 -4.83 0.90
C ALA A 91 -7.84 -5.62 0.76
N PHE A 92 -7.71 -6.66 1.56
CA PHE A 92 -6.56 -7.57 1.58
C PHE A 92 -7.03 -9.02 1.74
N LEU A 93 -6.25 -9.95 1.20
CA LEU A 93 -6.44 -11.36 1.49
C LEU A 93 -5.69 -11.73 2.76
N ALA A 94 -6.41 -12.24 3.74
CA ALA A 94 -5.83 -12.82 4.95
C ALA A 94 -5.36 -14.27 4.70
N SER A 95 -4.46 -14.76 5.54
CA SER A 95 -3.85 -16.08 5.35
C SER A 95 -4.80 -17.24 5.57
N ASP A 96 -5.93 -17.01 6.21
CA ASP A 96 -7.02 -17.97 6.36
C ASP A 96 -7.94 -18.08 5.11
N GLY A 97 -7.68 -17.24 4.09
CA GLY A 97 -8.43 -17.19 2.83
C GLY A 97 -9.59 -16.21 2.85
N ASN A 98 -9.88 -15.57 3.96
CA ASN A 98 -10.90 -14.53 4.04
C ASN A 98 -10.41 -13.22 3.42
N VAL A 99 -11.32 -12.46 2.81
CA VAL A 99 -11.01 -11.09 2.40
C VAL A 99 -11.37 -10.17 3.55
N VAL A 100 -10.40 -9.41 4.02
CA VAL A 100 -10.55 -8.45 5.11
C VAL A 100 -10.36 -7.04 4.59
N GLY A 101 -11.00 -6.06 5.23
CA GLY A 101 -10.83 -4.70 4.75
C GLY A 101 -11.41 -3.63 5.65
N ILE A 102 -11.25 -2.40 5.13
CA ILE A 102 -11.72 -1.18 5.78
C ILE A 102 -12.49 -0.37 4.75
N SER A 103 -13.70 0.03 5.12
CA SER A 103 -14.49 1.03 4.42
C SER A 103 -14.70 2.20 5.35
N TYR A 104 -14.12 3.35 5.01
CA TYR A 104 -14.07 4.52 5.89
C TYR A 104 -13.34 4.18 7.21
N ASN A 105 -14.07 3.98 8.32
CA ASN A 105 -13.52 3.50 9.60
C ASN A 105 -14.00 2.10 9.98
N LYS A 106 -14.89 1.50 9.20
CA LYS A 106 -15.52 0.21 9.49
C LYS A 106 -14.63 -0.92 8.99
N ILE A 107 -14.28 -1.83 9.88
CA ILE A 107 -13.50 -3.03 9.58
C ILE A 107 -14.47 -4.19 9.32
N TRP A 108 -14.19 -4.95 8.28
CA TRP A 108 -15.05 -6.04 7.85
C TRP A 108 -14.27 -7.26 7.37
N VAL A 109 -14.96 -8.38 7.31
CA VAL A 109 -14.50 -9.67 6.76
C VAL A 109 -15.53 -10.22 5.79
N MET A 110 -15.07 -10.75 4.65
CA MET A 110 -15.84 -11.63 3.78
C MET A 110 -15.37 -13.07 4.02
N ASP A 111 -16.26 -13.92 4.51
CA ASP A 111 -16.02 -15.31 4.85
C ASP A 111 -15.97 -16.18 3.59
N SER A 112 -14.77 -16.59 3.18
CA SER A 112 -14.56 -17.42 1.99
C SER A 112 -15.22 -18.82 2.11
N SER A 113 -15.38 -19.33 3.32
CA SER A 113 -16.04 -20.62 3.58
C SER A 113 -17.57 -20.55 3.49
N ASN A 114 -18.15 -19.34 3.45
CA ASN A 114 -19.59 -19.09 3.44
C ASN A 114 -20.02 -18.21 2.27
N ASP A 115 -19.50 -18.49 1.08
CA ASP A 115 -19.80 -17.76 -0.15
C ASP A 115 -19.57 -16.24 0.01
N TYR A 116 -18.44 -15.90 0.63
CA TYR A 116 -18.02 -14.54 0.92
C TYR A 116 -19.05 -13.70 1.69
N ARG A 117 -19.83 -14.31 2.58
CA ARG A 117 -20.73 -13.57 3.49
C ARG A 117 -19.94 -12.48 4.21
N ILE A 118 -20.40 -11.23 4.08
CA ILE A 118 -19.73 -10.09 4.72
C ILE A 118 -20.27 -9.85 6.13
N SER A 119 -19.35 -9.46 7.03
CA SER A 119 -19.67 -9.06 8.40
C SER A 119 -18.75 -7.91 8.83
N LYS A 120 -19.32 -6.91 9.49
CA LYS A 120 -18.55 -5.89 10.19
C LYS A 120 -17.95 -6.49 11.45
N THR A 121 -16.65 -6.31 11.66
CA THR A 121 -15.89 -6.94 12.75
C THR A 121 -15.26 -5.93 13.71
N GLY A 122 -15.27 -4.64 13.37
CA GLY A 122 -14.72 -3.60 14.22
C GLY A 122 -14.87 -2.21 13.63
N GLU A 123 -14.34 -1.23 14.36
CA GLU A 123 -14.25 0.17 13.91
C GLU A 123 -12.94 0.80 14.38
N ILE A 124 -12.35 1.64 13.54
CA ILE A 124 -11.30 2.57 13.95
C ILE A 124 -11.99 3.80 14.55
N PRO A 125 -11.56 4.30 15.73
CA PRO A 125 -12.15 5.51 16.32
C PRO A 125 -12.08 6.70 15.36
N LEU A 126 -13.22 7.37 15.12
CA LEU A 126 -13.28 8.53 14.22
C LEU A 126 -12.68 9.79 14.84
N VAL A 127 -12.85 9.96 16.14
CA VAL A 127 -12.37 11.15 16.86
C VAL A 127 -11.27 10.74 17.82
N THR A 128 -10.06 11.18 17.52
CA THR A 128 -8.91 11.06 18.42
C THR A 128 -8.32 12.45 18.62
N SER A 129 -8.03 12.84 19.86
CA SER A 129 -7.30 14.08 20.14
C SER A 129 -5.83 13.90 19.80
N GLY A 130 -5.19 14.90 19.24
CA GLY A 130 -3.77 14.85 18.93
C GLY A 130 -3.20 16.20 18.57
N ILE A 131 -1.87 16.32 18.66
CA ILE A 131 -1.14 17.47 18.17
C ILE A 131 -0.53 17.08 16.83
N SER A 132 -0.80 17.83 15.79
CA SER A 132 -0.19 17.62 14.48
C SER A 132 0.53 18.87 14.01
N ARG A 133 1.62 18.64 13.29
CA ARG A 133 2.36 19.69 12.60
C ARG A 133 1.75 19.89 11.22
N ILE A 134 1.45 21.13 10.88
CA ILE A 134 0.97 21.53 9.56
C ILE A 134 1.98 22.45 8.90
N MET A 135 2.03 22.36 7.57
CA MET A 135 2.84 23.25 6.73
C MET A 135 1.90 24.26 6.06
N GLU A 136 2.23 25.53 6.14
CA GLU A 136 1.49 26.63 5.51
C GLU A 136 2.33 27.22 4.38
N HIS A 137 1.78 27.34 3.18
CA HIS A 137 2.44 27.92 2.01
C HIS A 137 1.80 29.23 1.57
N LYS A 138 2.60 30.14 1.05
CA LYS A 138 2.09 31.38 0.45
C LYS A 138 1.73 31.16 -1.01
N LYS A 139 0.56 30.76 -1.34
CA LYS A 139 0.00 30.60 -2.70
C LYS A 139 0.63 29.51 -3.56
N PRO A 140 -0.18 28.73 -4.25
CA PRO A 140 0.32 27.78 -5.26
C PRO A 140 0.97 28.57 -6.40
N HIS A 141 2.23 28.27 -6.67
CA HIS A 141 2.97 28.84 -7.79
C HIS A 141 2.60 28.11 -9.10
N LYS A 142 2.92 28.75 -10.22
CA LYS A 142 2.76 28.19 -11.56
C LYS A 142 3.45 26.84 -11.67
N HIS A 143 2.93 25.95 -12.51
CA HIS A 143 3.54 24.66 -12.80
C HIS A 143 5.06 24.80 -13.03
N GLY A 144 5.86 24.08 -12.24
CA GLY A 144 7.31 23.96 -12.41
C GLY A 144 8.19 24.83 -11.51
N GLU A 145 7.63 25.68 -10.68
CA GLU A 145 8.40 26.46 -9.69
C GLU A 145 8.44 25.78 -8.33
N LYS A 146 9.57 25.90 -7.62
CA LYS A 146 9.70 25.42 -6.24
C LYS A 146 8.79 26.22 -5.33
N GLU A 147 7.91 25.55 -4.61
CA GLU A 147 7.06 26.19 -3.61
C GLU A 147 7.86 26.42 -2.32
N ASN A 148 7.78 27.62 -1.77
CA ASN A 148 8.45 27.94 -0.51
C ASN A 148 7.53 27.70 0.68
N VAL A 149 7.98 26.88 1.63
CA VAL A 149 7.30 26.67 2.92
C VAL A 149 7.52 27.91 3.80
N GLU A 150 6.46 28.55 4.24
CA GLU A 150 6.60 29.76 5.05
C GLU A 150 6.54 29.52 6.55
N LYS A 151 5.73 28.59 7.01
CA LYS A 151 5.56 28.31 8.44
C LYS A 151 5.19 26.86 8.73
N LEU A 152 5.87 26.30 9.72
CA LEU A 152 5.40 25.11 10.44
C LEU A 152 4.53 25.58 11.60
N LYS A 153 3.27 25.17 11.63
CA LYS A 153 2.36 25.41 12.75
C LYS A 153 2.08 24.12 13.50
N LEU A 154 2.01 24.22 14.83
CA LEU A 154 1.46 23.15 15.66
C LEU A 154 -0.02 23.44 15.88
N LEU A 155 -0.88 22.51 15.48
CA LEU A 155 -2.30 22.57 15.75
C LEU A 155 -2.71 21.37 16.59
N THR A 156 -3.57 21.66 17.58
CA THR A 156 -4.34 20.60 18.22
C THR A 156 -5.52 20.31 17.31
N ILE A 157 -5.52 19.13 16.69
CA ILE A 157 -6.55 18.72 15.77
C ILE A 157 -7.32 17.58 16.39
N GLY A 158 -8.64 17.70 16.46
CA GLY A 158 -9.50 16.53 16.58
C GLY A 158 -9.35 15.74 15.28
N SER A 159 -8.63 14.63 15.32
CA SER A 159 -8.24 13.92 14.11
C SER A 159 -8.96 12.59 14.02
N ALA A 160 -9.42 12.26 12.83
CA ALA A 160 -10.05 10.98 12.54
C ALA A 160 -9.33 10.26 11.44
N VAL A 161 -9.04 8.97 11.65
CA VAL A 161 -8.64 8.05 10.59
C VAL A 161 -9.91 7.57 9.91
N GLY A 162 -10.16 8.10 8.73
CA GLY A 162 -11.40 7.82 7.99
C GLY A 162 -11.13 7.68 6.50
N ALA A 163 -11.77 8.51 5.69
CA ALA A 163 -11.55 8.54 4.25
C ALA A 163 -10.13 8.97 3.87
N LYS A 164 -9.68 8.55 2.69
CA LYS A 164 -8.41 8.98 2.07
C LYS A 164 -7.16 8.68 2.92
N ASN A 165 -7.24 7.65 3.75
CA ASN A 165 -6.10 7.05 4.44
C ASN A 165 -5.24 6.23 3.49
N SER A 166 -3.99 5.97 3.86
CA SER A 166 -3.11 5.03 3.18
C SER A 166 -3.00 3.74 3.99
N VAL A 167 -3.04 2.59 3.33
CA VAL A 167 -2.99 1.29 4.00
C VAL A 167 -2.01 0.37 3.30
N VAL A 168 -1.16 -0.31 4.08
CA VAL A 168 -0.20 -1.30 3.59
C VAL A 168 -0.20 -2.55 4.49
N MET A 169 0.06 -3.72 3.91
CA MET A 169 0.23 -4.96 4.68
C MET A 169 1.72 -5.22 4.96
N ILE A 170 2.12 -5.00 6.20
CA ILE A 170 3.54 -5.03 6.63
C ILE A 170 4.03 -6.42 7.05
N GLU A 171 3.12 -7.30 7.39
CA GLU A 171 3.38 -8.68 7.78
C GLU A 171 2.21 -9.55 7.34
N LYS A 172 2.34 -10.87 7.55
CA LYS A 172 1.21 -11.79 7.42
C LYS A 172 0.06 -11.33 8.33
N ASP A 173 -1.10 -11.11 7.75
CA ASP A 173 -2.36 -10.73 8.43
C ASP A 173 -2.30 -9.40 9.21
N LYS A 174 -1.30 -8.56 8.99
CA LYS A 174 -1.16 -7.30 9.70
C LYS A 174 -1.03 -6.11 8.75
N ILE A 175 -1.91 -5.15 8.92
CA ILE A 175 -1.90 -3.91 8.14
C ILE A 175 -1.62 -2.71 9.03
N LEU A 176 -1.05 -1.66 8.41
CA LEU A 176 -0.99 -0.32 9.00
C LEU A 176 -1.87 0.63 8.21
N VAL A 177 -2.58 1.48 8.94
CA VAL A 177 -3.45 2.53 8.42
C VAL A 177 -2.88 3.87 8.82
N PHE A 178 -2.54 4.71 7.84
CA PHE A 178 -1.91 6.01 8.04
C PHE A 178 -2.85 7.14 7.68
N GLY A 179 -3.05 8.05 8.61
CA GLY A 179 -3.72 9.31 8.35
C GLY A 179 -5.15 9.17 7.82
N GLY A 180 -5.49 9.99 6.85
CA GLY A 180 -6.84 10.13 6.34
C GLY A 180 -7.56 11.31 6.99
N ARG A 181 -8.87 11.41 6.76
CA ARG A 181 -9.70 12.46 7.33
C ARG A 181 -11.12 11.98 7.63
N GLN A 182 -11.81 12.66 8.54
CA GLN A 182 -13.24 12.47 8.71
C GLN A 182 -13.99 13.02 7.48
N TYR A 183 -15.06 12.33 7.10
CA TYR A 183 -15.91 12.80 6.04
C TYR A 183 -16.73 14.04 6.48
N GLY A 184 -16.93 14.99 5.55
CA GLY A 184 -17.63 16.24 5.85
C GLY A 184 -16.82 17.25 6.65
N ASP A 185 -15.67 16.86 7.18
CA ASP A 185 -14.73 17.75 7.84
C ASP A 185 -13.44 17.82 7.00
N GLU A 186 -13.38 18.82 6.13
CA GLU A 186 -12.23 19.06 5.26
C GLU A 186 -10.99 19.50 6.03
N TYR A 187 -11.17 19.86 7.28
CA TYR A 187 -10.18 20.52 8.12
C TYR A 187 -9.51 19.62 9.16
N SER A 188 -9.81 18.32 9.17
CA SER A 188 -9.27 17.38 10.17
C SER A 188 -8.49 16.19 9.60
N PRO A 189 -7.44 16.37 8.77
CA PRO A 189 -6.54 15.27 8.45
C PRO A 189 -5.87 14.75 9.72
N SER A 190 -5.57 13.44 9.72
CA SER A 190 -4.97 12.75 10.86
C SER A 190 -3.49 12.48 10.65
N ASN A 191 -2.70 12.55 11.72
CA ASN A 191 -1.37 11.98 11.79
C ASN A 191 -1.34 10.61 12.49
N LYS A 192 -2.49 10.11 12.92
CA LYS A 192 -2.60 8.84 13.64
C LYS A 192 -2.24 7.66 12.77
N VAL A 193 -1.71 6.63 13.42
CA VAL A 193 -1.42 5.34 12.80
C VAL A 193 -2.11 4.25 13.59
N PHE A 194 -2.80 3.36 12.88
CA PHE A 194 -3.42 2.19 13.49
C PHE A 194 -2.81 0.92 12.92
N SER A 195 -2.50 -0.02 13.80
CA SER A 195 -2.15 -1.39 13.47
C SER A 195 -3.40 -2.25 13.63
N ILE A 196 -3.71 -3.04 12.60
CA ILE A 196 -4.82 -4.00 12.63
C ILE A 196 -4.27 -5.38 12.31
N ASP A 197 -4.44 -6.30 13.26
CA ASP A 197 -4.02 -7.69 13.15
C ASP A 197 -5.25 -8.57 12.88
N PHE A 198 -5.26 -9.22 11.72
CA PHE A 198 -6.28 -10.12 11.23
C PHE A 198 -5.89 -11.61 11.38
N SER A 199 -4.98 -11.95 12.29
CA SER A 199 -4.66 -13.36 12.58
C SER A 199 -5.90 -14.17 12.98
N ASN A 200 -6.93 -13.49 13.45
CA ASN A 200 -8.31 -13.94 13.47
C ASN A 200 -9.17 -12.92 12.72
N SER A 201 -9.53 -13.21 11.47
CA SER A 201 -10.26 -12.29 10.60
C SER A 201 -11.60 -11.82 11.17
N PHE A 202 -12.27 -12.64 12.00
CA PHE A 202 -13.54 -12.30 12.62
C PHE A 202 -13.42 -11.52 13.93
N LYS A 203 -12.21 -11.44 14.51
CA LYS A 203 -11.91 -10.73 15.75
C LYS A 203 -10.58 -9.97 15.61
N PRO A 204 -10.50 -8.98 14.72
CA PRO A 204 -9.27 -8.23 14.50
C PRO A 204 -8.85 -7.47 15.75
N LYS A 205 -7.55 -7.41 16.00
CA LYS A 205 -7.00 -6.58 17.07
C LYS A 205 -6.62 -5.22 16.50
N ILE A 206 -7.22 -4.18 17.01
CA ILE A 206 -7.01 -2.79 16.60
C ILE A 206 -6.20 -2.09 17.68
N LYS A 207 -5.08 -1.48 17.31
CA LYS A 207 -4.21 -0.73 18.22
C LYS A 207 -3.82 0.59 17.58
N GLU A 208 -4.04 1.71 18.29
CA GLU A 208 -3.38 2.96 17.96
C GLU A 208 -1.91 2.83 18.36
N ILE A 209 -1.01 3.18 17.46
CA ILE A 209 0.44 3.16 17.65
C ILE A 209 1.01 4.56 17.44
N ASN A 210 2.34 4.74 17.59
CA ASN A 210 2.93 6.06 17.51
C ASN A 210 2.63 6.74 16.16
N ALA A 211 2.27 8.00 16.23
CA ALA A 211 1.80 8.77 15.10
C ALA A 211 2.93 9.17 14.13
N MET A 212 2.53 9.58 12.92
CA MET A 212 3.39 10.35 12.02
C MET A 212 3.68 11.74 12.60
N ASN A 213 4.72 12.40 12.11
CA ASN A 213 4.99 13.80 12.47
C ASN A 213 3.96 14.76 11.86
N PHE A 214 3.50 14.46 10.62
CA PHE A 214 2.54 15.30 9.91
C PHE A 214 1.22 14.58 9.70
N ALA A 215 0.11 15.32 9.86
CA ALA A 215 -1.19 14.84 9.41
C ALA A 215 -1.22 14.72 7.89
N ARG A 216 -1.78 13.65 7.35
CA ARG A 216 -1.83 13.39 5.91
C ARG A 216 -3.20 12.84 5.50
N SER A 217 -3.88 13.60 4.65
CA SER A 217 -4.98 13.08 3.83
C SER A 217 -4.49 13.00 2.39
N GLN A 218 -4.81 11.93 1.67
CA GLN A 218 -4.36 11.70 0.28
C GLN A 218 -2.83 11.60 0.10
N GLY A 219 -2.09 11.24 1.14
CA GLY A 219 -0.68 10.89 1.02
C GLY A 219 -0.49 9.46 0.51
N ASP A 220 0.70 9.15 0.02
CA ASP A 220 1.07 7.82 -0.42
C ASP A 220 1.89 7.09 0.67
N ALA A 221 1.67 5.79 0.81
CA ALA A 221 2.46 4.91 1.67
C ALA A 221 3.11 3.81 0.81
N THR A 222 4.43 3.76 0.80
CA THR A 222 5.22 2.82 -0.02
C THR A 222 6.11 1.96 0.88
N ILE A 223 5.97 0.65 0.77
CA ILE A 223 6.80 -0.31 1.51
C ILE A 223 8.22 -0.31 0.94
N LEU A 224 9.21 -0.19 1.82
CA LEU A 224 10.64 -0.19 1.49
C LEU A 224 11.25 -1.60 1.64
N PRO A 225 12.42 -1.88 1.02
CA PRO A 225 13.08 -3.18 1.10
C PRO A 225 13.35 -3.68 2.53
N ASN A 226 13.56 -2.78 3.48
CA ASN A 226 13.79 -3.09 4.89
C ASN A 226 12.51 -3.22 5.73
N GLY A 227 11.32 -3.11 5.11
CA GLY A 227 10.03 -3.16 5.78
C GLY A 227 9.57 -1.84 6.41
N SER A 228 10.37 -0.77 6.34
CA SER A 228 9.91 0.58 6.69
C SER A 228 8.93 1.11 5.64
N ILE A 229 8.18 2.14 5.99
CA ILE A 229 7.16 2.73 5.13
C ILE A 229 7.57 4.16 4.80
N PHE A 230 7.73 4.45 3.52
CA PHE A 230 7.89 5.82 3.02
C PHE A 230 6.53 6.47 2.87
N LEU A 231 6.32 7.55 3.59
CA LEU A 231 5.09 8.34 3.61
C LEU A 231 5.36 9.65 2.89
N ASN A 232 4.64 9.92 1.81
CA ASN A 232 4.89 11.06 0.95
C ASN A 232 3.63 11.83 0.62
N GLY A 233 3.75 13.15 0.50
CA GLY A 233 2.67 14.01 0.04
C GLY A 233 1.46 14.05 0.96
N GLY A 234 0.30 14.27 0.36
CA GLY A 234 -0.94 14.55 1.07
C GLY A 234 -0.97 16.00 1.60
N HIS A 235 -2.03 16.32 2.30
CA HIS A 235 -2.22 17.66 2.90
C HIS A 235 -2.60 17.53 4.38
N SER A 236 -2.17 18.53 5.16
CA SER A 236 -2.37 18.57 6.63
C SER A 236 -3.60 19.35 7.05
N TYR A 237 -4.14 20.16 6.16
CA TYR A 237 -5.30 21.02 6.41
C TYR A 237 -5.87 21.42 5.04
N ASN A 238 -7.03 21.87 4.93
CA ASN A 238 -7.77 22.32 3.76
C ASN A 238 -6.96 22.48 2.43
N ASP A 239 -6.87 21.38 1.66
CA ASP A 239 -6.43 21.37 0.26
C ASP A 239 -4.97 21.78 -0.02
N LEU A 240 -4.71 22.42 -1.17
CA LEU A 240 -3.38 22.62 -1.76
C LEU A 240 -2.47 23.53 -0.96
N GLU A 241 -3.04 24.48 -0.21
CA GLU A 241 -2.28 25.44 0.60
C GLU A 241 -1.52 24.78 1.78
N PHE A 242 -1.92 23.55 2.15
CA PHE A 242 -1.35 22.81 3.27
C PHE A 242 -0.75 21.48 2.84
N SER A 243 -0.20 21.44 1.63
CA SER A 243 0.50 20.28 1.10
C SER A 243 1.71 19.91 1.94
N ASN A 244 1.93 18.63 2.16
CA ASN A 244 3.10 18.12 2.87
C ASN A 244 4.24 17.88 1.88
N PHE A 245 5.31 18.67 1.99
CA PHE A 245 6.51 18.53 1.19
C PHE A 245 7.58 17.70 1.88
N ILE A 246 7.52 17.52 3.20
CA ILE A 246 8.47 16.72 3.96
C ILE A 246 7.96 15.26 4.00
N PRO A 247 8.62 14.33 3.29
CA PRO A 247 8.33 12.91 3.43
C PRO A 247 8.81 12.40 4.77
N GLU A 248 8.25 11.27 5.19
CA GLU A 248 8.66 10.57 6.41
C GLU A 248 8.99 9.12 6.10
N ILE A 249 9.92 8.54 6.85
CA ILE A 249 10.12 7.09 6.87
C ILE A 249 9.67 6.59 8.26
N TYR A 250 8.58 5.84 8.25
CA TYR A 250 8.01 5.20 9.43
C TYR A 250 8.57 3.79 9.59
N ASN A 251 9.14 3.48 10.74
CA ASN A 251 9.63 2.15 11.08
C ASN A 251 8.57 1.41 11.93
N PRO A 252 7.93 0.35 11.40
CA PRO A 252 6.87 -0.37 12.13
C PRO A 252 7.34 -1.07 13.40
N ASN A 253 8.62 -1.43 13.50
CA ASN A 253 9.16 -2.16 14.64
C ASN A 253 9.46 -1.25 15.83
N THR A 254 9.91 -0.02 15.57
CA THR A 254 10.20 0.97 16.60
C THR A 254 9.08 1.98 16.80
N GLU A 255 8.11 1.98 15.89
CA GLU A 255 7.01 2.96 15.80
C GLU A 255 7.55 4.42 15.73
N ILE A 256 8.72 4.63 15.11
CA ILE A 256 9.33 5.96 14.95
C ILE A 256 9.15 6.43 13.50
N SER A 257 8.71 7.67 13.34
CA SER A 257 8.65 8.39 12.09
C SER A 257 9.79 9.40 12.01
N ASN A 258 10.64 9.27 11.00
CA ASN A 258 11.75 10.19 10.74
C ASN A 258 11.44 11.06 9.54
N GLU A 259 11.64 12.37 9.70
CA GLU A 259 11.51 13.33 8.62
C GLU A 259 12.67 13.20 7.62
N MET A 260 12.34 13.35 6.34
CA MET A 260 13.31 13.33 5.24
C MET A 260 13.47 14.73 4.66
N ASN A 261 14.39 14.89 3.70
CA ASN A 261 14.54 16.14 2.98
C ASN A 261 13.26 16.51 2.22
N GLU A 262 12.95 17.77 2.21
CA GLU A 262 11.81 18.36 1.52
C GLU A 262 11.81 18.01 0.02
N ALA A 263 10.64 17.59 -0.50
CA ALA A 263 10.40 17.41 -1.91
C ALA A 263 10.29 18.77 -2.64
N TYR A 264 10.56 18.81 -3.94
CA TYR A 264 10.40 20.01 -4.74
C TYR A 264 8.96 20.29 -5.13
N PHE A 265 8.15 19.22 -5.27
CA PHE A 265 6.80 19.30 -5.80
C PHE A 265 5.82 18.66 -4.84
N ARG A 266 4.65 19.29 -4.68
CA ARG A 266 3.54 18.71 -3.93
C ARG A 266 3.08 17.40 -4.57
N ARG A 267 2.64 16.46 -3.73
CA ARG A 267 2.05 15.18 -4.13
C ARG A 267 0.77 14.97 -3.34
N ASN A 268 -0.36 15.30 -3.95
CA ASN A 268 -1.69 15.22 -3.32
C ASN A 268 -2.58 14.25 -4.09
N TYR A 269 -3.84 14.58 -4.24
CA TYR A 269 -4.81 13.82 -4.99
C TYR A 269 -4.27 13.41 -6.37
N HIS A 270 -4.43 12.15 -6.76
CA HIS A 270 -3.87 11.54 -7.97
C HIS A 270 -2.33 11.44 -8.03
N SER A 271 -1.64 11.63 -6.92
CA SER A 271 -0.21 11.30 -6.87
C SER A 271 0.03 9.79 -6.80
N THR A 272 1.25 9.41 -7.07
CA THR A 272 1.73 8.03 -6.96
C THR A 272 3.14 8.01 -6.38
N SER A 273 3.43 6.98 -5.60
CA SER A 273 4.74 6.71 -5.02
C SER A 273 5.06 5.23 -5.19
N LEU A 274 6.15 4.91 -5.90
CA LEU A 274 6.49 3.56 -6.31
C LEU A 274 7.92 3.20 -5.93
N LEU A 275 8.10 2.06 -5.25
CA LEU A 275 9.41 1.47 -5.06
C LEU A 275 9.96 0.97 -6.39
N LEU A 276 11.18 1.37 -6.73
CA LEU A 276 11.90 0.91 -7.91
C LEU A 276 12.85 -0.26 -7.55
N PRO A 277 13.20 -1.13 -8.52
CA PRO A 277 14.10 -2.25 -8.25
C PRO A 277 15.46 -1.86 -7.68
N ASN A 278 15.96 -0.67 -7.98
CA ASN A 278 17.20 -0.16 -7.40
C ASN A 278 17.05 0.34 -5.95
N GLY A 279 15.87 0.22 -5.34
CA GLY A 279 15.59 0.64 -3.96
C GLY A 279 15.34 2.13 -3.79
N THR A 280 15.29 2.92 -4.87
CA THR A 280 14.82 4.31 -4.85
C THR A 280 13.30 4.37 -4.97
N ILE A 281 12.70 5.52 -4.71
CA ILE A 281 11.26 5.71 -4.86
C ILE A 281 10.99 6.76 -5.93
N LEU A 282 10.16 6.41 -6.92
CA LEU A 282 9.60 7.35 -7.89
C LEU A 282 8.34 7.98 -7.29
N THR A 283 8.27 9.32 -7.27
CA THR A 283 7.05 10.06 -6.96
C THR A 283 6.64 10.91 -8.15
N ALA A 284 5.35 10.92 -8.47
CA ALA A 284 4.82 11.65 -9.63
C ALA A 284 3.34 11.98 -9.45
N GLY A 285 2.76 12.77 -10.34
CA GLY A 285 1.34 13.12 -10.34
C GLY A 285 0.96 14.14 -9.27
N GLY A 286 -0.34 14.20 -8.91
CA GLY A 286 -0.86 15.19 -7.97
C GLY A 286 -1.01 16.57 -8.62
N ASP A 287 -1.53 16.62 -9.86
CA ASP A 287 -1.69 17.83 -10.69
C ASP A 287 -0.37 18.56 -11.00
N VAL A 288 0.75 17.85 -10.88
CA VAL A 288 2.09 18.34 -11.20
C VAL A 288 2.71 17.41 -12.25
N TRP A 289 3.20 17.98 -13.36
CA TRP A 289 3.73 17.24 -14.50
C TRP A 289 5.16 16.71 -14.32
N ASN A 290 5.76 16.94 -13.15
CA ASN A 290 7.12 16.54 -12.82
C ASN A 290 7.13 15.23 -12.02
N ALA A 291 8.22 14.49 -12.15
CA ALA A 291 8.52 13.33 -11.32
C ALA A 291 9.82 13.58 -10.54
N GLU A 292 9.92 12.96 -9.38
CA GLU A 292 11.11 13.00 -8.52
C GLU A 292 11.54 11.59 -8.16
N ILE A 293 12.84 11.40 -7.96
CA ILE A 293 13.40 10.17 -7.42
C ILE A 293 13.94 10.45 -6.01
N PHE A 294 13.34 9.83 -5.02
CA PHE A 294 13.83 9.87 -3.66
C PHE A 294 14.83 8.74 -3.42
N TYR A 295 15.96 9.06 -2.80
CA TYR A 295 17.02 8.13 -2.41
C TYR A 295 16.95 7.91 -0.90
N PRO A 296 16.44 6.78 -0.42
CA PRO A 296 16.36 6.51 1.02
C PRO A 296 17.73 6.43 1.69
N PRO A 297 17.82 6.76 2.99
CA PRO A 297 19.07 6.75 3.74
C PRO A 297 19.85 5.43 3.69
N TYR A 298 19.16 4.28 3.59
CA TYR A 298 19.81 2.96 3.50
C TYR A 298 20.67 2.77 2.23
N LEU A 299 20.57 3.67 1.25
CA LEU A 299 21.43 3.63 0.04
C LEU A 299 22.77 4.33 0.24
N PHE A 300 23.01 4.91 1.41
CA PHE A 300 24.21 5.68 1.67
C PHE A 300 24.97 5.12 2.88
N GLU A 301 26.30 5.30 2.83
CA GLU A 301 27.19 5.10 3.96
C GLU A 301 28.12 6.29 4.10
N LYS A 302 28.85 6.37 5.22
CA LYS A 302 29.87 7.39 5.44
C LYS A 302 31.22 6.84 4.98
N ASP A 303 31.93 7.62 4.19
CA ASP A 303 33.33 7.34 3.83
C ASP A 303 34.28 7.74 4.98
N ILE A 304 35.58 7.57 4.74
CA ILE A 304 36.63 7.88 5.71
C ILE A 304 36.66 9.36 6.13
N ASP A 305 36.21 10.26 5.25
CA ASP A 305 36.10 11.69 5.49
C ASP A 305 34.71 12.10 6.07
N ASN A 306 33.91 11.13 6.49
CA ASN A 306 32.53 11.33 6.97
C ASN A 306 31.57 11.94 5.93
N LYS A 307 31.88 11.84 4.63
CA LYS A 307 30.99 12.23 3.54
C LYS A 307 30.01 11.11 3.24
N SER A 308 28.79 11.48 2.86
CA SER A 308 27.79 10.50 2.39
C SER A 308 28.12 10.07 0.97
N ILE A 309 28.33 8.78 0.79
CA ILE A 309 28.55 8.14 -0.51
C ILE A 309 27.51 7.01 -0.69
N LEU A 310 27.31 6.56 -1.93
CA LEU A 310 26.46 5.39 -2.16
C LEU A 310 27.09 4.14 -1.55
N ALA A 311 26.32 3.44 -0.75
CA ALA A 311 26.77 2.23 -0.07
C ALA A 311 27.04 1.10 -1.07
N LYS A 312 28.06 0.29 -0.77
CA LYS A 312 28.31 -0.95 -1.51
C LYS A 312 27.15 -1.92 -1.28
N ARG A 313 26.67 -2.54 -2.34
CA ARG A 313 25.47 -3.40 -2.33
C ARG A 313 25.84 -4.82 -2.67
N THR A 314 25.27 -5.77 -1.93
CA THR A 314 25.31 -7.19 -2.27
C THR A 314 24.51 -7.42 -3.56
N GLU A 315 25.02 -8.22 -4.49
CA GLU A 315 24.34 -8.56 -5.74
C GLU A 315 23.70 -9.96 -5.66
N ILE A 316 22.49 -10.08 -6.17
CA ILE A 316 21.82 -11.36 -6.38
C ILE A 316 22.20 -11.87 -7.77
N ILE A 317 22.86 -13.04 -7.86
CA ILE A 317 23.52 -13.51 -9.08
C ILE A 317 22.57 -14.37 -9.93
N ASP A 318 22.22 -15.56 -9.53
CA ASP A 318 21.58 -16.58 -10.38
C ASP A 318 20.16 -16.97 -9.94
N LEU A 319 19.41 -16.01 -9.38
CA LEU A 319 18.03 -16.22 -8.97
C LEU A 319 17.14 -16.46 -10.21
N LYS A 320 16.38 -17.55 -10.18
CA LYS A 320 15.38 -17.86 -11.21
C LYS A 320 14.24 -16.84 -11.17
N LYS A 321 13.72 -16.47 -12.35
CA LYS A 321 12.58 -15.54 -12.44
C LYS A 321 11.27 -16.15 -11.94
N ASN A 322 11.05 -17.45 -12.17
CA ASN A 322 9.84 -18.15 -11.75
C ASN A 322 10.14 -18.96 -10.50
N LEU A 323 9.45 -18.66 -9.43
CA LEU A 323 9.55 -19.33 -8.14
C LEU A 323 8.24 -20.06 -7.85
N LYS A 324 8.32 -21.19 -7.14
CA LYS A 324 7.15 -22.00 -6.79
C LYS A 324 6.92 -21.99 -5.29
N ARG A 325 5.67 -21.75 -4.89
CA ARG A 325 5.26 -21.91 -3.50
C ARG A 325 5.49 -23.33 -3.00
N GLY A 326 5.79 -23.46 -1.71
CA GLY A 326 6.08 -24.75 -1.08
C GLY A 326 7.34 -25.42 -1.58
N LYS A 327 8.17 -24.72 -2.36
CA LYS A 327 9.44 -25.23 -2.87
C LYS A 327 10.60 -24.38 -2.36
N GLN A 328 11.69 -25.09 -2.12
CA GLN A 328 12.97 -24.49 -1.81
C GLN A 328 13.58 -23.90 -3.08
N THR A 329 14.15 -22.73 -2.97
CA THR A 329 14.87 -22.04 -4.03
C THR A 329 16.23 -21.60 -3.51
N SER A 330 17.27 -21.82 -4.31
CA SER A 330 18.61 -21.36 -3.99
C SER A 330 19.12 -20.41 -5.07
N PHE A 331 19.93 -19.46 -4.65
CA PHE A 331 20.66 -18.52 -5.52
C PHE A 331 21.96 -18.11 -4.86
N ARG A 332 22.86 -17.50 -5.60
CA ARG A 332 24.11 -16.97 -5.07
C ARG A 332 24.06 -15.46 -4.92
N VAL A 333 24.89 -14.97 -4.02
CA VAL A 333 25.13 -13.54 -3.80
C VAL A 333 26.61 -13.22 -3.98
N SER A 334 26.94 -11.95 -4.21
CA SER A 334 28.33 -11.53 -4.43
C SER A 334 29.20 -11.61 -3.16
N GLU A 335 28.59 -11.53 -1.99
CA GLU A 335 29.26 -11.48 -0.69
C GLU A 335 28.47 -12.26 0.35
N ASP A 336 29.17 -12.96 1.26
CA ASP A 336 28.56 -13.71 2.37
C ASP A 336 28.22 -12.77 3.54
N ASP A 337 27.42 -11.75 3.25
CA ASP A 337 26.93 -10.80 4.25
C ASP A 337 25.42 -10.58 4.03
N VAL A 338 24.63 -11.62 4.29
CA VAL A 338 23.18 -11.55 4.19
C VAL A 338 22.55 -11.66 5.57
N SER A 339 21.85 -10.60 5.97
CA SER A 339 21.12 -10.52 7.24
C SER A 339 19.62 -10.73 7.09
N ARG A 340 19.03 -10.40 5.92
CA ARG A 340 17.59 -10.54 5.66
C ARG A 340 17.34 -10.81 4.18
N VAL A 341 16.27 -11.55 3.90
CA VAL A 341 15.72 -11.70 2.55
C VAL A 341 14.27 -11.25 2.58
N THR A 342 13.90 -10.30 1.72
CA THR A 342 12.57 -9.69 1.74
C THR A 342 11.90 -9.79 0.38
N LEU A 343 10.58 -9.89 0.41
CA LEU A 343 9.73 -10.03 -0.75
C LEU A 343 8.62 -8.97 -0.68
N ILE A 344 8.49 -8.17 -1.74
CA ILE A 344 7.49 -7.10 -1.82
C ILE A 344 6.68 -7.31 -3.09
N SER A 345 5.35 -7.36 -2.95
CA SER A 345 4.46 -7.42 -4.12
C SER A 345 4.52 -6.11 -4.93
N THR A 346 4.44 -6.24 -6.25
CA THR A 346 4.44 -5.07 -7.17
C THR A 346 3.06 -4.45 -7.31
N GLY A 347 2.29 -4.29 -6.28
CA GLY A 347 0.93 -3.78 -6.33
C GLY A 347 0.70 -2.57 -7.24
N SER A 348 -0.50 -2.04 -7.26
CA SER A 348 -0.85 -0.81 -7.98
C SER A 348 -1.15 0.31 -6.99
N THR A 349 -0.74 1.54 -7.33
CA THR A 349 -0.93 2.71 -6.46
C THR A 349 -1.84 3.72 -7.14
N THR A 350 -2.87 4.16 -6.43
CA THR A 350 -3.77 5.24 -6.85
C THR A 350 -4.52 5.80 -5.64
N HIS A 351 -4.80 7.11 -5.60
CA HIS A 351 -5.67 7.73 -4.61
C HIS A 351 -5.31 7.41 -3.14
N ALA A 352 -4.03 7.48 -2.78
CA ALA A 352 -3.50 7.09 -1.47
C ALA A 352 -3.68 5.60 -1.13
N GLN A 353 -3.91 4.77 -2.13
CA GLN A 353 -4.09 3.33 -1.97
C GLN A 353 -3.02 2.56 -2.72
N GLY A 354 -2.24 1.78 -2.00
CA GLY A 354 -1.38 0.74 -2.55
C GLY A 354 -2.13 -0.59 -2.58
N SER A 355 -2.91 -0.85 -3.64
CA SER A 355 -3.63 -2.11 -3.78
C SER A 355 -2.65 -3.27 -3.82
N GLU A 356 -2.91 -4.29 -2.98
CA GLU A 356 -2.08 -5.50 -2.86
C GLU A 356 -0.61 -5.25 -2.44
N SER A 357 -0.29 -4.05 -1.91
CA SER A 357 1.04 -3.80 -1.32
C SER A 357 1.25 -4.66 -0.09
N LYS A 358 2.14 -5.65 -0.21
CA LYS A 358 2.44 -6.63 0.83
C LYS A 358 3.94 -6.80 0.98
N PHE A 359 4.38 -6.87 2.22
CA PHE A 359 5.76 -7.18 2.59
C PHE A 359 5.83 -8.53 3.28
N ARG A 360 6.84 -9.32 2.93
CA ARG A 360 7.18 -10.57 3.61
C ARG A 360 8.68 -10.65 3.83
N GLU A 361 9.07 -10.93 5.04
CA GLU A 361 10.41 -11.36 5.35
C GLU A 361 10.48 -12.88 5.22
N LEU A 362 11.41 -13.36 4.40
CA LEU A 362 11.55 -14.78 4.11
C LEU A 362 12.57 -15.41 5.06
N GLN A 363 12.25 -16.58 5.57
CA GLN A 363 13.24 -17.43 6.24
C GLN A 363 14.27 -17.90 5.21
N PHE A 364 15.54 -17.82 5.56
CA PHE A 364 16.63 -18.23 4.69
C PHE A 364 17.75 -18.95 5.48
N ILE A 365 18.58 -19.66 4.75
CA ILE A 365 19.75 -20.36 5.27
C ILE A 365 20.96 -19.96 4.43
N ASN A 366 22.02 -19.48 5.09
CA ASN A 366 23.32 -19.29 4.47
C ASN A 366 23.98 -20.66 4.25
N LYS A 367 24.44 -20.91 3.05
CA LYS A 367 25.16 -22.11 2.64
C LYS A 367 26.58 -21.73 2.18
N PRO A 368 27.52 -22.67 2.11
CA PRO A 368 28.83 -22.42 1.51
C PRO A 368 28.73 -21.79 0.12
N ASP A 369 29.82 -21.16 -0.35
CA ASP A 369 29.96 -20.53 -1.66
C ASP A 369 28.97 -19.38 -1.91
N ASN A 370 28.69 -18.56 -0.89
CA ASN A 370 27.77 -17.41 -0.94
C ASN A 370 26.36 -17.80 -1.44
N LYS A 371 25.93 -19.00 -1.14
CA LYS A 371 24.65 -19.52 -1.56
C LYS A 371 23.59 -19.27 -0.50
N ILE A 372 22.50 -18.67 -0.91
CA ILE A 372 21.30 -18.44 -0.09
C ILE A 372 20.22 -19.44 -0.48
N GLU A 373 19.56 -19.99 0.50
CA GLU A 373 18.45 -20.91 0.34
C GLU A 373 17.22 -20.36 1.04
N ILE A 374 16.13 -20.17 0.30
CA ILE A 374 14.85 -19.67 0.80
C ILE A 374 13.76 -20.71 0.63
N ASN A 375 12.79 -20.71 1.55
CA ASN A 375 11.59 -21.52 1.46
C ASN A 375 10.37 -20.60 1.32
N LEU A 376 9.65 -20.70 0.22
CA LEU A 376 8.37 -20.01 0.07
C LEU A 376 7.27 -20.84 0.73
N THR A 377 6.38 -20.18 1.46
CA THR A 377 5.19 -20.83 2.02
C THR A 377 4.39 -21.53 0.94
N SER A 378 3.76 -22.64 1.27
CA SER A 378 2.79 -23.30 0.38
C SER A 378 1.40 -22.62 0.42
N ASN A 379 1.17 -21.73 1.38
CA ASN A 379 -0.10 -21.03 1.54
C ASN A 379 -0.25 -19.93 0.47
N SER A 380 -1.13 -20.18 -0.51
CA SER A 380 -1.45 -19.24 -1.59
C SER A 380 -2.20 -17.99 -1.11
N ASN A 381 -2.80 -18.00 0.07
CA ASN A 381 -3.44 -16.83 0.65
C ASN A 381 -2.41 -15.87 1.26
N ASP A 382 -1.27 -16.39 1.73
CA ASP A 382 -0.18 -15.55 2.27
C ASP A 382 0.66 -14.92 1.15
N ILE A 383 1.13 -15.74 0.20
CA ILE A 383 1.85 -15.29 -1.00
C ILE A 383 1.06 -15.74 -2.23
N GLN A 384 0.29 -14.84 -2.83
CA GLN A 384 -0.52 -15.13 -4.02
C GLN A 384 0.36 -15.32 -5.27
N ASN A 385 -0.23 -15.89 -6.33
CA ASN A 385 0.35 -15.84 -7.66
C ASN A 385 0.55 -14.39 -8.09
N GLY A 386 1.72 -14.05 -8.62
CA GLY A 386 1.96 -12.68 -9.06
C GLY A 386 3.42 -12.30 -9.14
N THR A 387 3.64 -11.03 -9.37
CA THR A 387 4.97 -10.42 -9.52
C THR A 387 5.42 -9.79 -8.23
N TYR A 388 6.65 -10.05 -7.86
CA TYR A 388 7.27 -9.54 -6.64
C TYR A 388 8.67 -9.01 -6.92
N MET A 389 9.14 -8.12 -6.06
CA MET A 389 10.53 -7.74 -5.93
C MET A 389 11.16 -8.49 -4.76
N LEU A 390 12.20 -9.26 -5.01
CA LEU A 390 13.00 -9.92 -3.98
C LEU A 390 14.27 -9.12 -3.75
N PHE A 391 14.52 -8.77 -2.48
CA PHE A 391 15.73 -8.09 -2.03
C PHE A 391 16.49 -8.95 -1.02
N VAL A 392 17.81 -8.76 -1.00
CA VAL A 392 18.71 -9.25 0.04
C VAL A 392 19.25 -8.04 0.77
N MET A 393 19.26 -8.06 2.08
CA MET A 393 19.83 -7.01 2.92
C MET A 393 21.15 -7.49 3.49
N ASN A 394 22.19 -6.66 3.49
CA ASN A 394 23.42 -6.97 4.20
C ASN A 394 23.32 -6.62 5.70
N SER A 395 24.35 -6.90 6.49
CA SER A 395 24.40 -6.63 7.93
C SER A 395 24.29 -5.15 8.29
N LYS A 396 24.66 -4.24 7.37
CA LYS A 396 24.49 -2.79 7.52
C LYS A 396 23.08 -2.29 7.17
N GLY A 397 22.17 -3.17 6.73
CA GLY A 397 20.83 -2.82 6.30
C GLY A 397 20.75 -2.23 4.88
N VAL A 398 21.80 -2.37 4.08
CA VAL A 398 21.81 -1.92 2.67
C VAL A 398 21.15 -2.99 1.79
N PRO A 399 20.10 -2.64 1.01
CA PRO A 399 19.44 -3.60 0.13
C PRO A 399 20.25 -3.86 -1.15
N SER A 400 20.17 -5.07 -1.68
CA SER A 400 20.57 -5.40 -3.04
C SER A 400 19.75 -4.61 -4.07
N ILE A 401 20.14 -4.63 -5.34
CA ILE A 401 19.18 -4.36 -6.42
C ILE A 401 18.15 -5.49 -6.41
N GLY A 402 16.87 -5.13 -6.33
CA GLY A 402 15.77 -6.07 -6.29
C GLY A 402 15.64 -6.86 -7.60
N LYS A 403 15.39 -8.14 -7.48
CA LYS A 403 15.08 -9.00 -8.63
C LYS A 403 13.58 -9.15 -8.76
N ILE A 404 13.08 -8.87 -9.96
CA ILE A 404 11.68 -9.15 -10.29
C ILE A 404 11.52 -10.64 -10.46
N VAL A 405 10.65 -11.24 -9.65
CA VAL A 405 10.30 -12.66 -9.70
C VAL A 405 8.79 -12.84 -9.86
N TYR A 406 8.40 -13.93 -10.51
CA TYR A 406 7.02 -14.38 -10.58
C TYR A 406 6.85 -15.59 -9.69
N ILE A 407 5.81 -15.61 -8.88
CA ILE A 407 5.46 -16.71 -7.97
C ILE A 407 4.17 -17.38 -8.44
N ASP A 408 4.19 -18.69 -8.55
CA ASP A 408 3.07 -19.57 -8.93
C ASP A 408 2.87 -20.75 -7.97
#